data_87a558a690fe305d0c5adae95cca1452
#
_entry.id   87a558a690fe305d0c5adae95cca1452
#
_cell.length_a   1.000
_cell.length_b   1.000
_cell.length_c   1.000
_cell.angle_alpha   90.00
_cell.angle_beta   90.00
_cell.angle_gamma   90.00
#
_symmetry.space_group_name_H-M   'P 1'
#
loop_
_entity.id
_entity.type
_entity.pdbx_description
1 polymer ?
#
loop_
_entity_poly.entity_id
_entity_poly.type
_entity_poly.pdbx_seq_one_letter_code
_entity_poly.pdbx_strand_id
1 'polypeptide(L)'
;IPGGVNSPVRAFGSVGGVPRFIKKAQGAYVWDEDNKQYIDYVGSWGPAIVGHAHPEVIEAVREVALDGLSFGAPTEGEVRIAEEIIKLLPSVEQVRLVSSGTEATMSAIRLARGFTGRDKIIKFEGCYHGHSDSLLVKAGSGLLTFGNPSSAGVPADFTKHTIVLAYNDVEQLQNTFSQIGDEIACVILEPIAGNMNMVQPSAEFVQALRGLTEQHGAVLIYDEVMTGFRVALGCAQSLHGIKPDLTTMGKLICGGMPLAAFGGRKDIMDCISPLGGVYQAGN
;
A
#
# COMPACT_ATOMS: atom_id res chain seq x y z
N ILE A 1 -10.66 1.88 24.64
CA ILE A 1 -10.06 1.35 23.40
C ILE A 1 -10.35 -0.14 23.37
N PRO A 2 -11.01 -0.70 22.33
CA PRO A 2 -11.33 -2.12 22.26
C PRO A 2 -10.05 -2.98 22.31
N GLY A 3 -10.00 -3.95 23.24
CA GLY A 3 -8.80 -4.75 23.49
C GLY A 3 -7.56 -3.98 23.97
N GLY A 4 -7.73 -2.71 24.37
CA GLY A 4 -6.64 -1.84 24.86
C GLY A 4 -5.71 -1.29 23.77
N VAL A 5 -6.00 -1.53 22.47
CA VAL A 5 -5.13 -1.16 21.36
C VAL A 5 -5.90 -0.57 20.18
N ASN A 6 -5.22 0.26 19.36
CA ASN A 6 -5.74 0.84 18.13
C ASN A 6 -5.40 0.00 16.87
N SER A 7 -4.74 -1.15 17.05
CA SER A 7 -4.48 -2.12 15.99
C SER A 7 -4.40 -3.53 16.59
N PRO A 8 -5.07 -4.54 16.00
CA PRO A 8 -5.17 -5.88 16.58
C PRO A 8 -3.82 -6.53 16.91
N VAL A 9 -2.82 -6.33 16.06
CA VAL A 9 -1.48 -6.91 16.25
C VAL A 9 -0.80 -6.43 17.53
N ARG A 10 -1.14 -5.22 18.02
CA ARG A 10 -0.55 -4.65 19.24
C ARG A 10 -1.07 -5.32 20.52
N ALA A 11 -2.14 -6.11 20.43
CA ALA A 11 -2.69 -6.84 21.57
C ALA A 11 -1.93 -8.13 21.94
N PHE A 12 -0.89 -8.48 21.19
CA PHE A 12 -0.06 -9.69 21.38
C PHE A 12 -0.83 -11.01 21.30
N GLY A 13 -2.05 -11.00 20.71
CA GLY A 13 -2.90 -12.19 20.63
C GLY A 13 -2.24 -13.39 19.95
N SER A 14 -1.38 -13.14 18.95
CA SER A 14 -0.68 -14.20 18.19
C SER A 14 0.64 -14.63 18.82
N VAL A 15 1.23 -13.84 19.73
CA VAL A 15 2.56 -14.13 20.31
C VAL A 15 2.50 -14.37 21.81
N GLY A 16 1.38 -14.07 22.45
CA GLY A 16 1.21 -14.17 23.90
C GLY A 16 1.93 -13.09 24.68
N GLY A 17 1.74 -13.08 26.00
CA GLY A 17 2.31 -12.09 26.91
C GLY A 17 1.44 -10.83 27.06
N VAL A 18 2.01 -9.80 27.70
CA VAL A 18 1.34 -8.54 28.00
C VAL A 18 1.96 -7.43 27.15
N PRO A 19 1.17 -6.70 26.35
CA PRO A 19 1.66 -5.55 25.60
C PRO A 19 2.32 -4.50 26.51
N ARG A 20 3.42 -3.92 26.01
CA ARG A 20 4.13 -2.85 26.74
C ARG A 20 3.63 -1.49 26.31
N PHE A 21 3.43 -0.59 27.27
CA PHE A 21 3.17 0.82 27.01
C PHE A 21 4.50 1.52 26.79
N ILE A 22 4.71 2.01 25.57
CA ILE A 22 5.96 2.69 25.21
C ILE A 22 5.83 4.18 25.50
N LYS A 23 6.78 4.71 26.29
CA LYS A 23 6.84 6.10 26.74
C LYS A 23 7.63 6.99 25.79
N LYS A 24 8.74 6.47 25.26
CA LYS A 24 9.63 7.20 24.34
C LYS A 24 10.39 6.25 23.44
N ALA A 25 10.90 6.78 22.33
CA ALA A 25 11.77 6.07 21.41
C ALA A 25 12.85 7.01 20.87
N GLN A 26 14.05 6.47 20.59
CA GLN A 26 15.16 7.22 20.02
C GLN A 26 16.14 6.27 19.31
N GLY A 27 16.50 6.56 18.09
CA GLY A 27 17.37 5.69 17.29
C GLY A 27 16.79 4.27 17.19
N ALA A 28 17.56 3.27 17.59
CA ALA A 28 17.14 1.86 17.59
C ALA A 28 16.46 1.40 18.89
N TYR A 29 16.15 2.31 19.80
CA TYR A 29 15.68 1.94 21.13
C TYR A 29 14.30 2.50 21.43
N VAL A 30 13.52 1.73 22.22
CA VAL A 30 12.26 2.16 22.83
C VAL A 30 12.33 1.93 24.35
N TRP A 31 11.59 2.75 25.13
CA TRP A 31 11.48 2.63 26.58
C TRP A 31 10.00 2.53 26.97
N ASP A 32 9.70 1.56 27.82
CA ASP A 32 8.37 1.42 28.38
C ASP A 32 8.12 2.41 29.54
N GLU A 33 6.90 2.40 30.09
CA GLU A 33 6.51 3.27 31.23
C GLU A 33 7.33 2.98 32.51
N ASP A 34 7.90 1.78 32.67
CA ASP A 34 8.78 1.41 33.76
C ASP A 34 10.25 1.84 33.49
N ASN A 35 10.51 2.60 32.44
CA ASN A 35 11.82 3.05 31.95
C ASN A 35 12.77 1.91 31.53
N LYS A 36 12.25 0.72 31.30
CA LYS A 36 13.04 -0.37 30.76
C LYS A 36 13.30 -0.16 29.27
N GLN A 37 14.57 -0.29 28.87
CA GLN A 37 15.01 -0.12 27.49
C GLN A 37 14.93 -1.44 26.73
N TYR A 38 14.52 -1.33 25.45
CA TYR A 38 14.49 -2.44 24.50
C TYR A 38 15.09 -2.00 23.18
N ILE A 39 15.71 -2.94 22.44
CA ILE A 39 16.06 -2.75 21.03
C ILE A 39 14.79 -2.96 20.22
N ASP A 40 14.47 -1.98 19.36
CA ASP A 40 13.28 -2.06 18.51
C ASP A 40 13.58 -2.72 17.16
N TYR A 41 13.17 -3.98 17.01
CA TYR A 41 13.20 -4.70 15.74
C TYR A 41 11.91 -4.53 14.92
N VAL A 42 10.91 -3.80 15.43
CA VAL A 42 9.62 -3.58 14.76
C VAL A 42 9.65 -2.35 13.85
N GLY A 43 10.42 -1.32 14.23
CA GLY A 43 10.59 -0.11 13.44
C GLY A 43 9.26 0.58 13.10
N SER A 44 8.31 0.62 14.06
CA SER A 44 6.96 1.16 13.88
C SER A 44 6.16 0.49 12.75
N TRP A 45 6.44 -0.77 12.44
CA TRP A 45 5.86 -1.52 11.32
C TRP A 45 6.18 -0.94 9.94
N GLY A 46 7.37 -0.30 9.83
CA GLY A 46 7.91 0.15 8.56
C GLY A 46 8.39 1.60 8.50
N PRO A 47 7.76 2.61 9.12
CA PRO A 47 8.15 4.01 8.99
C PRO A 47 9.57 4.36 9.46
N ALA A 48 10.06 3.72 10.52
CA ALA A 48 11.28 4.15 11.21
C ALA A 48 12.58 3.65 10.53
N ILE A 49 12.79 3.97 9.23
CA ILE A 49 14.00 3.56 8.50
C ILE A 49 15.27 4.24 9.01
N VAL A 50 15.17 5.50 9.43
CA VAL A 50 16.29 6.27 10.02
C VAL A 50 16.33 6.18 11.55
N GLY A 51 15.55 5.27 12.13
CA GLY A 51 15.35 5.15 13.56
C GLY A 51 14.32 6.14 14.11
N HIS A 52 14.07 6.03 15.41
CA HIS A 52 13.12 6.89 16.10
C HIS A 52 13.69 8.27 16.38
N ALA A 53 12.84 9.30 16.33
CA ALA A 53 13.16 10.68 16.70
C ALA A 53 14.45 11.18 16.03
N HIS A 54 14.60 10.92 14.72
CA HIS A 54 15.75 11.42 13.96
C HIS A 54 15.81 12.96 14.05
N PRO A 55 16.96 13.57 14.45
CA PRO A 55 17.00 14.99 14.77
C PRO A 55 16.51 15.91 13.64
N GLU A 56 16.92 15.65 12.40
CA GLU A 56 16.51 16.46 11.24
C GLU A 56 15.00 16.35 10.97
N VAL A 57 14.42 15.14 11.13
CA VAL A 57 12.98 14.92 10.94
C VAL A 57 12.18 15.66 12.03
N ILE A 58 12.63 15.57 13.29
CA ILE A 58 11.96 16.24 14.40
C ILE A 58 12.05 17.77 14.25
N GLU A 59 13.21 18.30 13.83
CA GLU A 59 13.35 19.74 13.62
C GLU A 59 12.47 20.24 12.49
N ALA A 60 12.43 19.56 11.34
CA ALA A 60 11.55 19.91 10.24
C ALA A 60 10.06 19.93 10.65
N VAL A 61 9.63 18.94 11.46
CA VAL A 61 8.26 18.91 12.01
C VAL A 61 8.01 20.11 12.92
N ARG A 62 8.97 20.46 13.80
CA ARG A 62 8.85 21.60 14.71
C ARG A 62 8.74 22.92 13.97
N GLU A 63 9.58 23.13 12.96
CA GLU A 63 9.56 24.34 12.13
C GLU A 63 8.21 24.51 11.43
N VAL A 64 7.74 23.48 10.71
CA VAL A 64 6.46 23.55 10.00
C VAL A 64 5.26 23.71 10.96
N ALA A 65 5.33 23.10 12.14
CA ALA A 65 4.25 23.20 13.12
C ALA A 65 4.03 24.64 13.65
N LEU A 66 5.04 25.50 13.60
CA LEU A 66 4.92 26.91 13.99
C LEU A 66 4.05 27.72 13.01
N ASP A 67 4.01 27.31 11.76
CA ASP A 67 3.22 27.97 10.70
C ASP A 67 1.80 27.38 10.57
N GLY A 68 1.52 26.26 11.23
CA GLY A 68 0.23 25.55 11.23
C GLY A 68 0.32 24.17 10.56
N LEU A 69 -0.66 23.32 10.88
CA LEU A 69 -0.68 21.91 10.47
C LEU A 69 -1.77 21.58 9.46
N SER A 70 -2.74 22.49 9.22
CA SER A 70 -3.85 22.22 8.30
C SER A 70 -4.46 23.54 7.83
N PHE A 71 -4.57 23.73 6.52
CA PHE A 71 -4.98 25.01 5.93
C PHE A 71 -6.27 24.91 5.12
N GLY A 72 -6.72 23.72 4.72
CA GLY A 72 -7.84 23.56 3.78
C GLY A 72 -7.57 24.19 2.40
N ALA A 73 -6.31 24.35 2.03
CA ALA A 73 -5.82 24.94 0.79
C ALA A 73 -4.52 24.24 0.34
N PRO A 74 -4.15 24.32 -0.96
CA PRO A 74 -2.89 23.77 -1.45
C PRO A 74 -1.67 24.39 -0.74
N THR A 75 -0.63 23.59 -0.53
CA THR A 75 0.61 24.04 0.12
C THR A 75 1.84 23.74 -0.76
N GLU A 76 2.91 24.51 -0.56
CA GLU A 76 4.18 24.24 -1.23
C GLU A 76 4.78 22.89 -0.82
N GLY A 77 4.58 22.45 0.44
CA GLY A 77 5.04 21.17 0.94
C GLY A 77 4.46 19.98 0.15
N GLU A 78 3.18 20.06 -0.25
CA GLU A 78 2.54 19.04 -1.09
C GLU A 78 3.17 18.97 -2.48
N VAL A 79 3.48 20.13 -3.09
CA VAL A 79 4.15 20.19 -4.40
C VAL A 79 5.54 19.59 -4.32
N ARG A 80 6.33 19.99 -3.32
CA ARG A 80 7.71 19.51 -3.13
C ARG A 80 7.79 18.00 -2.95
N ILE A 81 6.92 17.38 -2.14
CA ILE A 81 6.92 15.92 -1.97
C ILE A 81 6.48 15.20 -3.24
N ALA A 82 5.50 15.74 -3.98
CA ALA A 82 5.08 15.18 -5.25
C ALA A 82 6.22 15.20 -6.28
N GLU A 83 6.95 16.32 -6.40
CA GLU A 83 8.11 16.46 -7.29
C GLU A 83 9.23 15.48 -6.94
N GLU A 84 9.55 15.30 -5.64
CA GLU A 84 10.57 14.33 -5.22
C GLU A 84 10.16 12.89 -5.54
N ILE A 85 8.88 12.52 -5.35
CA ILE A 85 8.38 11.18 -5.71
C ILE A 85 8.51 10.97 -7.23
N ILE A 86 8.06 11.91 -8.05
CA ILE A 86 8.11 11.83 -9.52
C ILE A 86 9.57 11.72 -10.00
N LYS A 87 10.48 12.48 -9.43
CA LYS A 87 11.91 12.44 -9.73
C LYS A 87 12.55 11.08 -9.46
N LEU A 88 12.15 10.42 -8.37
CA LEU A 88 12.71 9.13 -7.94
C LEU A 88 12.04 7.93 -8.61
N LEU A 89 10.80 8.06 -9.07
CA LEU A 89 10.00 7.00 -9.67
C LEU A 89 9.56 7.33 -11.10
N PRO A 90 10.31 6.93 -12.12
CA PRO A 90 9.98 7.25 -13.54
C PRO A 90 8.67 6.63 -14.06
N SER A 91 8.05 5.73 -13.31
CA SER A 91 6.71 5.19 -13.59
C SER A 91 5.59 6.11 -13.10
N VAL A 92 5.92 7.11 -12.27
CA VAL A 92 4.96 8.02 -11.63
C VAL A 92 5.07 9.38 -12.29
N GLU A 93 4.04 9.77 -13.04
CA GLU A 93 3.96 11.07 -13.72
C GLU A 93 3.11 12.07 -12.93
N GLN A 94 2.18 11.57 -12.13
CA GLN A 94 1.35 12.35 -11.20
C GLN A 94 1.15 11.62 -9.88
N VAL A 95 0.94 12.40 -8.81
CA VAL A 95 0.77 11.91 -7.43
C VAL A 95 -0.46 12.55 -6.80
N ARG A 96 -1.17 11.76 -6.00
CA ARG A 96 -2.20 12.23 -5.07
C ARG A 96 -1.85 11.79 -3.66
N LEU A 97 -1.80 12.75 -2.72
CA LEU A 97 -1.54 12.48 -1.31
C LEU A 97 -2.83 12.01 -0.60
N VAL A 98 -2.67 11.15 0.40
CA VAL A 98 -3.72 10.62 1.28
C VAL A 98 -3.15 10.38 2.67
N SER A 99 -3.98 10.06 3.68
CA SER A 99 -3.53 9.94 5.08
C SER A 99 -3.02 8.55 5.46
N SER A 100 -3.33 7.51 4.68
CA SER A 100 -2.95 6.12 5.01
C SER A 100 -2.74 5.24 3.78
N GLY A 101 -1.97 4.15 3.95
CA GLY A 101 -1.81 3.14 2.91
C GLY A 101 -3.14 2.49 2.48
N THR A 102 -4.11 2.35 3.40
CA THR A 102 -5.45 1.87 3.08
C THR A 102 -6.17 2.82 2.13
N GLU A 103 -6.08 4.11 2.35
CA GLU A 103 -6.67 5.12 1.44
C GLU A 103 -5.96 5.12 0.08
N ALA A 104 -4.65 4.96 0.07
CA ALA A 104 -3.88 4.86 -1.17
C ALA A 104 -4.32 3.67 -2.02
N THR A 105 -4.38 2.47 -1.45
CA THR A 105 -4.79 1.25 -2.17
C THR A 105 -6.26 1.26 -2.57
N MET A 106 -7.15 1.72 -1.68
CA MET A 106 -8.57 1.90 -1.98
C MET A 106 -8.78 2.86 -3.16
N SER A 107 -8.06 3.98 -3.17
CA SER A 107 -8.15 5.00 -4.23
C SER A 107 -7.57 4.51 -5.54
N ALA A 108 -6.42 3.83 -5.51
CA ALA A 108 -5.80 3.24 -6.70
C ALA A 108 -6.70 2.20 -7.37
N ILE A 109 -7.35 1.33 -6.59
CA ILE A 109 -8.31 0.34 -7.11
C ILE A 109 -9.55 1.02 -7.70
N ARG A 110 -10.12 2.02 -7.02
CA ARG A 110 -11.25 2.79 -7.55
C ARG A 110 -10.87 3.46 -8.86
N LEU A 111 -9.67 4.03 -8.92
CA LEU A 111 -9.14 4.66 -10.12
C LEU A 111 -8.98 3.67 -11.27
N ALA A 112 -8.39 2.51 -11.02
CA ALA A 112 -8.23 1.45 -12.02
C ALA A 112 -9.59 0.98 -12.58
N ARG A 113 -10.60 0.81 -11.71
CA ARG A 113 -11.97 0.50 -12.13
C ARG A 113 -12.57 1.61 -12.98
N GLY A 114 -12.41 2.87 -12.56
CA GLY A 114 -12.91 4.03 -13.31
C GLY A 114 -12.24 4.19 -14.68
N PHE A 115 -10.95 3.94 -14.76
CA PHE A 115 -10.17 4.01 -16.00
C PHE A 115 -10.54 2.90 -16.99
N THR A 116 -10.65 1.65 -16.51
CA THR A 116 -10.90 0.48 -17.36
C THR A 116 -12.39 0.24 -17.65
N GLY A 117 -13.29 0.79 -16.84
CA GLY A 117 -14.73 0.48 -16.86
C GLY A 117 -15.05 -0.96 -16.42
N ARG A 118 -14.15 -1.62 -15.69
CA ARG A 118 -14.25 -3.02 -15.27
C ARG A 118 -14.34 -3.14 -13.75
N ASP A 119 -14.88 -4.27 -13.24
CA ASP A 119 -15.13 -4.45 -11.81
C ASP A 119 -14.14 -5.36 -11.10
N LYS A 120 -13.64 -6.40 -11.80
CA LYS A 120 -12.86 -7.45 -11.17
C LYS A 120 -11.44 -7.00 -10.85
N ILE A 121 -10.95 -7.42 -9.69
CA ILE A 121 -9.57 -7.19 -9.26
C ILE A 121 -8.91 -8.50 -8.87
N ILE A 122 -7.62 -8.62 -9.13
CA ILE A 122 -6.80 -9.73 -8.66
C ILE A 122 -5.91 -9.22 -7.52
N LYS A 123 -5.85 -9.98 -6.43
CA LYS A 123 -4.84 -9.86 -5.38
C LYS A 123 -4.23 -11.24 -5.09
N PHE A 124 -3.18 -11.27 -4.29
CA PHE A 124 -2.51 -12.53 -3.94
C PHE A 124 -2.70 -12.89 -2.47
N GLU A 125 -2.84 -14.19 -2.20
CA GLU A 125 -2.95 -14.73 -0.85
C GLU A 125 -1.72 -14.33 -0.02
N GLY A 126 -1.94 -13.96 1.24
CA GLY A 126 -0.89 -13.48 2.13
C GLY A 126 -0.48 -12.03 1.96
N CYS A 127 -0.74 -11.39 0.81
CA CYS A 127 -0.51 -9.96 0.65
C CYS A 127 -1.55 -9.12 1.41
N TYR A 128 -1.09 -8.03 2.04
CA TYR A 128 -1.92 -7.08 2.77
C TYR A 128 -1.90 -5.70 2.09
N HIS A 129 -3.08 -5.19 1.78
CA HIS A 129 -3.27 -3.92 1.08
C HIS A 129 -4.21 -2.97 1.83
N GLY A 130 -4.16 -2.97 3.15
CA GLY A 130 -5.08 -2.19 3.98
C GLY A 130 -6.40 -2.93 4.24
N HIS A 131 -7.39 -2.20 4.75
CA HIS A 131 -8.62 -2.79 5.27
C HIS A 131 -9.90 -2.26 4.60
N SER A 132 -9.83 -1.88 3.33
CA SER A 132 -11.06 -1.63 2.56
C SER A 132 -11.81 -2.95 2.32
N ASP A 133 -13.14 -2.89 2.30
CA ASP A 133 -14.00 -4.08 2.26
C ASP A 133 -13.69 -5.03 1.11
N SER A 134 -13.38 -4.49 -0.08
CA SER A 134 -13.00 -5.29 -1.25
C SER A 134 -11.68 -6.05 -1.11
N LEU A 135 -10.85 -5.70 -0.13
CA LEU A 135 -9.54 -6.32 0.14
C LEU A 135 -9.54 -7.23 1.37
N LEU A 136 -10.59 -7.16 2.20
CA LEU A 136 -10.79 -8.05 3.35
C LEU A 136 -11.38 -9.38 2.89
N VAL A 137 -10.59 -10.14 2.16
CA VAL A 137 -10.99 -11.34 1.42
C VAL A 137 -9.91 -12.40 1.51
N LYS A 138 -10.33 -13.65 1.60
CA LYS A 138 -9.48 -14.86 1.56
C LYS A 138 -9.88 -15.74 0.38
N ALA A 139 -8.96 -16.59 -0.05
CA ALA A 139 -9.20 -17.52 -1.15
C ALA A 139 -10.46 -18.38 -0.92
N GLY A 140 -11.29 -18.53 -1.96
CA GLY A 140 -12.37 -19.49 -2.01
C GLY A 140 -11.91 -20.87 -2.51
N SER A 141 -12.81 -21.82 -2.59
CA SER A 141 -12.57 -23.15 -3.18
C SER A 141 -13.07 -23.16 -4.62
N GLY A 142 -12.20 -23.31 -5.62
CA GLY A 142 -12.60 -23.43 -7.02
C GLY A 142 -11.54 -22.98 -7.99
N LEU A 143 -11.74 -23.24 -9.29
CA LEU A 143 -10.80 -22.88 -10.38
C LEU A 143 -10.64 -21.37 -10.52
N LEU A 144 -11.72 -20.61 -10.36
CA LEU A 144 -11.70 -19.17 -10.17
C LEU A 144 -11.92 -18.89 -8.69
N THR A 145 -10.89 -18.53 -7.98
CA THR A 145 -10.91 -18.32 -6.53
C THR A 145 -11.50 -16.97 -6.17
N PHE A 146 -12.81 -16.79 -6.43
CA PHE A 146 -13.54 -15.62 -5.93
C PHE A 146 -13.49 -15.60 -4.39
N GLY A 147 -13.16 -14.45 -3.84
CA GLY A 147 -12.88 -14.33 -2.43
C GLY A 147 -14.11 -14.35 -1.54
N ASN A 148 -13.99 -15.04 -0.42
CA ASN A 148 -14.95 -14.96 0.68
C ASN A 148 -14.54 -13.85 1.66
N PRO A 149 -15.49 -13.13 2.30
CA PRO A 149 -15.16 -12.17 3.33
C PRO A 149 -14.28 -12.78 4.42
N SER A 150 -13.18 -12.09 4.79
CA SER A 150 -12.27 -12.50 5.86
C SER A 150 -12.55 -11.80 7.19
N SER A 151 -13.50 -10.86 7.19
CA SER A 151 -13.91 -10.11 8.38
C SER A 151 -15.45 -10.15 8.54
N ALA A 152 -15.90 -10.26 9.77
CA ALA A 152 -17.29 -9.98 10.10
C ALA A 152 -17.63 -8.53 9.70
N GLY A 153 -18.85 -8.30 9.24
CA GLY A 153 -19.32 -6.99 8.80
C GLY A 153 -19.02 -6.63 7.34
N VAL A 154 -18.24 -7.43 6.62
CA VAL A 154 -18.03 -7.27 5.18
C VAL A 154 -19.07 -8.09 4.41
N PRO A 155 -20.00 -7.45 3.68
CA PRO A 155 -20.98 -8.17 2.85
C PRO A 155 -20.27 -8.92 1.71
N ALA A 156 -20.81 -10.09 1.32
CA ALA A 156 -20.26 -10.88 0.21
C ALA A 156 -20.24 -10.11 -1.12
N ASP A 157 -21.16 -9.18 -1.31
CA ASP A 157 -21.21 -8.33 -2.51
C ASP A 157 -19.96 -7.44 -2.68
N PHE A 158 -19.28 -7.08 -1.60
CA PHE A 158 -18.03 -6.31 -1.68
C PHE A 158 -16.83 -7.15 -2.12
N THR A 159 -16.87 -8.46 -1.88
CA THR A 159 -15.75 -9.38 -2.19
C THR A 159 -15.95 -10.19 -3.46
N LYS A 160 -17.16 -10.22 -4.02
CA LYS A 160 -17.52 -11.05 -5.20
C LYS A 160 -16.71 -10.72 -6.46
N HIS A 161 -16.15 -9.51 -6.55
CA HIS A 161 -15.33 -9.07 -7.66
C HIS A 161 -13.82 -9.18 -7.37
N THR A 162 -13.43 -9.70 -6.21
CA THR A 162 -12.02 -9.87 -5.83
C THR A 162 -11.61 -11.33 -5.99
N ILE A 163 -10.63 -11.55 -6.85
CA ILE A 163 -10.04 -12.85 -7.12
C ILE A 163 -8.76 -12.94 -6.31
N VAL A 164 -8.59 -14.04 -5.58
CA VAL A 164 -7.40 -14.28 -4.77
C VAL A 164 -6.62 -15.44 -5.38
N LEU A 165 -5.40 -15.18 -5.83
CA LEU A 165 -4.50 -16.16 -6.43
C LEU A 165 -3.32 -16.45 -5.51
N ALA A 166 -2.66 -17.59 -5.71
CA ALA A 166 -1.42 -17.89 -5.02
C ALA A 166 -0.28 -17.00 -5.56
N TYR A 167 0.55 -16.49 -4.64
CA TYR A 167 1.73 -15.70 -5.00
C TYR A 167 2.78 -16.58 -5.68
N ASN A 168 3.38 -16.12 -6.78
CA ASN A 168 4.32 -16.88 -7.62
C ASN A 168 3.71 -18.04 -8.43
N ASP A 169 2.40 -18.21 -8.46
CA ASP A 169 1.75 -19.19 -9.32
C ASP A 169 1.45 -18.61 -10.70
N VAL A 170 2.39 -18.77 -11.62
CA VAL A 170 2.29 -18.27 -13.01
C VAL A 170 1.17 -18.98 -13.77
N GLU A 171 1.00 -20.28 -13.56
CA GLU A 171 -0.03 -21.07 -14.25
C GLU A 171 -1.44 -20.61 -13.84
N GLN A 172 -1.68 -20.45 -12.55
CA GLN A 172 -2.96 -19.94 -12.04
C GLN A 172 -3.25 -18.54 -12.59
N LEU A 173 -2.24 -17.67 -12.65
CA LEU A 173 -2.37 -16.32 -13.20
C LEU A 173 -2.75 -16.36 -14.68
N GLN A 174 -2.03 -17.14 -15.50
CA GLN A 174 -2.30 -17.31 -16.94
C GLN A 174 -3.70 -17.89 -17.19
N ASN A 175 -4.08 -18.92 -16.46
CA ASN A 175 -5.40 -19.54 -16.55
C ASN A 175 -6.52 -18.57 -16.19
N THR A 176 -6.32 -17.71 -15.20
CA THR A 176 -7.30 -16.68 -14.83
C THR A 176 -7.46 -15.65 -15.94
N PHE A 177 -6.36 -15.13 -16.48
CA PHE A 177 -6.41 -14.16 -17.57
C PHE A 177 -6.99 -14.75 -18.86
N SER A 178 -6.73 -16.01 -19.16
CA SER A 178 -7.31 -16.69 -20.35
C SER A 178 -8.84 -16.82 -20.28
N GLN A 179 -9.41 -16.87 -19.07
CA GLN A 179 -10.84 -17.03 -18.87
C GLN A 179 -11.59 -15.70 -18.75
N ILE A 180 -11.01 -14.72 -18.07
CA ILE A 180 -11.71 -13.48 -17.70
C ILE A 180 -10.83 -12.23 -17.83
N GLY A 181 -9.71 -12.29 -18.57
CA GLY A 181 -8.75 -11.19 -18.65
C GLY A 181 -9.37 -9.85 -19.02
N ASP A 182 -10.35 -9.84 -19.91
CA ASP A 182 -11.03 -8.64 -20.39
C ASP A 182 -12.04 -8.06 -19.36
N GLU A 183 -12.28 -8.74 -18.25
CA GLU A 183 -13.12 -8.28 -17.16
C GLU A 183 -12.29 -7.74 -15.96
N ILE A 184 -10.95 -7.91 -16.01
CA ILE A 184 -10.05 -7.51 -14.91
C ILE A 184 -9.73 -6.03 -15.04
N ALA A 185 -10.08 -5.26 -14.01
CA ALA A 185 -9.71 -3.85 -13.88
C ALA A 185 -8.25 -3.68 -13.50
N CYS A 186 -7.79 -4.44 -12.51
CA CYS A 186 -6.41 -4.35 -12.04
C CYS A 186 -5.92 -5.63 -11.35
N VAL A 187 -4.61 -5.73 -11.29
CA VAL A 187 -3.87 -6.65 -10.41
C VAL A 187 -3.12 -5.82 -9.39
N ILE A 188 -3.29 -6.11 -8.10
CA ILE A 188 -2.54 -5.47 -7.02
C ILE A 188 -1.69 -6.49 -6.29
N LEU A 189 -0.41 -6.15 -6.03
CA LEU A 189 0.50 -7.01 -5.27
C LEU A 189 1.50 -6.19 -4.45
N GLU A 190 1.97 -6.77 -3.35
CA GLU A 190 3.23 -6.34 -2.73
C GLU A 190 4.38 -6.86 -3.61
N PRO A 191 5.24 -6.00 -4.19
CA PRO A 191 6.32 -6.46 -5.06
C PRO A 191 7.37 -7.32 -4.36
N ILE A 192 7.54 -7.14 -3.06
CA ILE A 192 8.18 -8.08 -2.12
C ILE A 192 7.18 -8.22 -0.98
N ALA A 193 6.63 -9.42 -0.82
CA ALA A 193 5.52 -9.64 0.10
C ALA A 193 5.98 -9.63 1.56
N GLY A 194 6.09 -8.44 2.15
CA GLY A 194 6.56 -8.23 3.52
C GLY A 194 5.65 -8.90 4.54
N ASN A 195 4.34 -8.89 4.32
CA ASN A 195 3.36 -9.52 5.20
C ASN A 195 3.40 -11.06 5.18
N MET A 196 4.08 -11.66 4.21
CA MET A 196 4.34 -13.11 4.12
C MET A 196 5.78 -13.48 4.50
N ASN A 197 6.44 -12.70 5.36
CA ASN A 197 7.84 -12.90 5.74
C ASN A 197 8.82 -12.69 4.57
N MET A 198 8.64 -11.61 3.80
CA MET A 198 9.52 -11.14 2.73
C MET A 198 9.66 -12.12 1.56
N VAL A 199 8.57 -12.74 1.14
CA VAL A 199 8.57 -13.60 -0.05
C VAL A 199 8.88 -12.77 -1.30
N GLN A 200 9.92 -13.20 -2.03
CA GLN A 200 10.33 -12.58 -3.28
C GLN A 200 9.49 -13.10 -4.45
N PRO A 201 9.11 -12.26 -5.41
CA PRO A 201 8.52 -12.75 -6.64
C PRO A 201 9.61 -13.39 -7.52
N SER A 202 9.24 -14.44 -8.25
CA SER A 202 10.12 -14.96 -9.30
C SER A 202 10.15 -14.00 -10.49
N ALA A 203 11.25 -13.99 -11.25
CA ALA A 203 11.35 -13.18 -12.46
C ALA A 203 10.27 -13.54 -13.49
N GLU A 204 9.95 -14.84 -13.61
CA GLU A 204 8.89 -15.34 -14.49
C GLU A 204 7.51 -14.79 -14.08
N PHE A 205 7.21 -14.78 -12.78
CA PHE A 205 5.95 -14.25 -12.27
C PHE A 205 5.82 -12.74 -12.55
N VAL A 206 6.87 -11.97 -12.32
CA VAL A 206 6.90 -10.53 -12.59
C VAL A 206 6.68 -10.23 -14.07
N GLN A 207 7.33 -10.99 -14.97
CA GLN A 207 7.17 -10.84 -16.41
C GLN A 207 5.77 -11.26 -16.88
N ALA A 208 5.23 -12.34 -16.34
CA ALA A 208 3.87 -12.77 -16.63
C ALA A 208 2.84 -11.73 -16.19
N LEU A 209 2.98 -11.16 -14.97
CA LEU A 209 2.13 -10.07 -14.47
C LEU A 209 2.11 -8.89 -15.44
N ARG A 210 3.29 -8.38 -15.85
CA ARG A 210 3.35 -7.22 -16.75
C ARG A 210 2.77 -7.56 -18.12
N GLY A 211 3.19 -8.69 -18.70
CA GLY A 211 2.73 -9.10 -20.04
C GLY A 211 1.21 -9.30 -20.12
N LEU A 212 0.64 -9.99 -19.15
CA LEU A 212 -0.81 -10.25 -19.12
C LEU A 212 -1.63 -8.97 -18.86
N THR A 213 -1.18 -8.12 -17.95
CA THR A 213 -1.88 -6.85 -17.70
C THR A 213 -1.83 -5.93 -18.90
N GLU A 214 -0.71 -5.85 -19.63
CA GLU A 214 -0.60 -5.09 -20.88
C GLU A 214 -1.51 -5.67 -21.97
N GLN A 215 -1.43 -6.98 -22.18
CA GLN A 215 -2.21 -7.69 -23.22
C GLN A 215 -3.71 -7.46 -23.06
N HIS A 216 -4.23 -7.48 -21.84
CA HIS A 216 -5.65 -7.36 -21.54
C HIS A 216 -6.08 -5.94 -21.14
N GLY A 217 -5.17 -4.96 -21.12
CA GLY A 217 -5.46 -3.59 -20.73
C GLY A 217 -5.90 -3.46 -19.26
N ALA A 218 -5.47 -4.37 -18.40
CA ALA A 218 -5.65 -4.30 -16.96
C ALA A 218 -4.56 -3.42 -16.33
N VAL A 219 -4.88 -2.71 -15.26
CA VAL A 219 -3.93 -1.83 -14.54
C VAL A 219 -3.07 -2.67 -13.58
N LEU A 220 -1.75 -2.58 -13.70
CA LEU A 220 -0.83 -3.17 -12.73
C LEU A 220 -0.53 -2.19 -11.61
N ILE A 221 -0.92 -2.55 -10.38
CA ILE A 221 -0.70 -1.74 -9.17
C ILE A 221 0.39 -2.39 -8.31
N TYR A 222 1.53 -1.72 -8.13
CA TYR A 222 2.52 -2.09 -7.15
C TYR A 222 2.22 -1.41 -5.81
N ASP A 223 1.91 -2.23 -4.80
CA ASP A 223 1.78 -1.75 -3.43
C ASP A 223 3.16 -1.67 -2.78
N GLU A 224 3.77 -0.51 -2.92
CA GLU A 224 5.08 -0.17 -2.35
C GLU A 224 4.96 0.47 -0.95
N VAL A 225 3.82 0.32 -0.28
CA VAL A 225 3.64 0.86 1.08
C VAL A 225 4.67 0.31 2.06
N MET A 226 5.14 -0.93 1.87
CA MET A 226 6.23 -1.51 2.67
C MET A 226 7.60 -1.30 2.04
N THR A 227 7.72 -1.50 0.74
CA THR A 227 8.99 -1.57 0.00
C THR A 227 9.46 -0.22 -0.52
N GLY A 228 8.54 0.74 -0.69
CA GLY A 228 8.82 2.06 -1.25
C GLY A 228 9.92 2.80 -0.51
N PHE A 229 10.97 3.19 -1.24
CA PHE A 229 12.17 3.86 -0.75
C PHE A 229 12.95 3.10 0.35
N ARG A 230 12.50 1.90 0.70
CA ARG A 230 13.16 1.04 1.68
C ARG A 230 14.17 0.11 1.05
N VAL A 231 13.78 -0.58 -0.03
CA VAL A 231 14.63 -1.60 -0.67
C VAL A 231 15.59 -1.00 -1.69
N ALA A 232 15.21 0.13 -2.28
CA ALA A 232 16.01 0.95 -3.19
C ALA A 232 15.39 2.35 -3.30
N LEU A 233 16.13 3.37 -3.77
CA LEU A 233 15.60 4.71 -4.06
C LEU A 233 14.50 4.67 -5.14
N GLY A 234 14.63 3.80 -6.13
CA GLY A 234 13.61 3.56 -7.15
C GLY A 234 12.58 2.50 -6.75
N CYS A 235 12.43 2.20 -5.45
CA CYS A 235 11.51 1.20 -4.91
C CYS A 235 11.78 -0.21 -5.46
N ALA A 236 10.92 -1.20 -5.17
CA ALA A 236 11.09 -2.58 -5.68
C ALA A 236 10.91 -2.66 -7.20
N GLN A 237 10.11 -1.78 -7.80
CA GLN A 237 9.93 -1.71 -9.26
C GLN A 237 11.26 -1.52 -10.00
N SER A 238 12.21 -0.77 -9.44
CA SER A 238 13.54 -0.60 -10.04
C SER A 238 14.38 -1.89 -9.97
N LEU A 239 14.23 -2.68 -8.91
CA LEU A 239 14.91 -3.97 -8.76
C LEU A 239 14.35 -5.02 -9.73
N HIS A 240 13.05 -4.96 -10.02
CA HIS A 240 12.39 -5.89 -10.94
C HIS A 240 12.51 -5.47 -12.41
N GLY A 241 12.93 -4.22 -12.70
CA GLY A 241 12.96 -3.67 -14.05
C GLY A 241 11.55 -3.52 -14.67
N ILE A 242 10.53 -3.32 -13.85
CA ILE A 242 9.13 -3.20 -14.26
C ILE A 242 8.64 -1.78 -13.99
N LYS A 243 7.84 -1.25 -14.91
CA LYS A 243 7.07 -0.03 -14.70
C LYS A 243 5.60 -0.41 -14.45
N PRO A 244 5.13 -0.36 -13.20
CA PRO A 244 3.70 -0.51 -12.92
C PRO A 244 2.92 0.68 -13.46
N ASP A 245 1.61 0.50 -13.68
CA ASP A 245 0.74 1.58 -14.12
C ASP A 245 0.38 2.53 -12.98
N LEU A 246 0.21 1.98 -11.77
CA LEU A 246 0.02 2.71 -10.53
C LEU A 246 0.93 2.17 -9.42
N THR A 247 1.35 3.05 -8.53
CA THR A 247 2.14 2.73 -7.33
C THR A 247 1.45 3.33 -6.11
N THR A 248 1.29 2.56 -5.04
CA THR A 248 0.86 3.06 -3.73
C THR A 248 2.03 3.14 -2.78
N MET A 249 2.10 4.19 -1.98
CA MET A 249 3.21 4.50 -1.08
C MET A 249 2.67 4.92 0.29
N GLY A 250 3.46 4.71 1.32
CA GLY A 250 3.10 5.08 2.69
C GLY A 250 4.26 4.81 3.63
N LYS A 251 3.96 4.55 4.90
CA LYS A 251 4.95 4.19 5.91
C LYS A 251 6.18 5.12 5.89
N LEU A 252 7.19 4.79 5.08
CA LEU A 252 8.46 5.49 5.06
C LEU A 252 8.33 6.95 4.62
N ILE A 253 7.52 7.25 3.60
CA ILE A 253 7.34 8.63 3.11
C ILE A 253 6.70 9.56 4.13
N CYS A 254 6.08 9.02 5.18
CA CYS A 254 5.36 9.80 6.18
C CYS A 254 6.25 10.37 7.29
N GLY A 255 7.50 9.92 7.43
CA GLY A 255 8.38 10.36 8.53
C GLY A 255 7.80 10.14 9.93
N GLY A 256 6.80 9.27 10.07
CA GLY A 256 6.05 9.01 11.31
C GLY A 256 4.72 9.78 11.41
N MET A 257 4.40 10.65 10.47
CA MET A 257 3.15 11.41 10.39
C MET A 257 2.10 10.66 9.54
N PRO A 258 0.80 11.01 9.60
CA PRO A 258 -0.24 10.37 8.80
C PRO A 258 -0.19 10.86 7.33
N LEU A 259 0.68 10.26 6.53
CA LEU A 259 0.84 10.56 5.11
C LEU A 259 1.02 9.26 4.33
N ALA A 260 0.37 9.18 3.18
CA ALA A 260 0.57 8.17 2.15
C ALA A 260 0.31 8.82 0.79
N ALA A 261 0.53 8.07 -0.29
CA ALA A 261 0.31 8.56 -1.64
C ALA A 261 -0.04 7.41 -2.58
N PHE A 262 -0.68 7.74 -3.68
CA PHE A 262 -0.72 6.90 -4.86
C PHE A 262 -0.47 7.76 -6.09
N GLY A 263 0.15 7.16 -7.10
CA GLY A 263 0.50 7.85 -8.32
C GLY A 263 0.82 6.87 -9.43
N GLY A 264 1.03 7.39 -10.63
CA GLY A 264 1.36 6.57 -11.78
C GLY A 264 1.21 7.32 -13.08
N ARG A 265 0.82 6.59 -14.12
CA ARG A 265 0.62 7.12 -15.46
C ARG A 265 -0.37 8.28 -15.48
N LYS A 266 -0.02 9.33 -16.21
CA LYS A 266 -0.81 10.55 -16.30
C LYS A 266 -2.23 10.30 -16.84
N ASP A 267 -2.38 9.47 -17.87
CA ASP A 267 -3.67 9.17 -18.49
C ASP A 267 -4.65 8.48 -17.52
N ILE A 268 -4.13 7.68 -16.59
CA ILE A 268 -4.91 7.06 -15.52
C ILE A 268 -5.22 8.11 -14.44
N MET A 269 -4.21 8.85 -13.98
CA MET A 269 -4.37 9.83 -12.91
C MET A 269 -5.31 10.99 -13.30
N ASP A 270 -5.37 11.37 -14.56
CA ASP A 270 -6.30 12.40 -15.08
C ASP A 270 -7.78 11.96 -14.97
N CYS A 271 -8.07 10.69 -14.71
CA CYS A 271 -9.43 10.23 -14.40
C CYS A 271 -9.92 10.65 -13.00
N ILE A 272 -9.04 11.18 -12.14
CA ILE A 272 -9.41 11.64 -10.80
C ILE A 272 -10.03 13.05 -10.87
N SER A 273 -11.08 13.27 -10.06
CA SER A 273 -11.66 14.60 -9.85
C SER A 273 -10.58 15.61 -9.35
N PRO A 274 -10.55 16.86 -9.87
CA PRO A 274 -11.57 17.50 -10.70
C PRO A 274 -11.43 17.27 -12.22
N LEU A 275 -10.37 16.62 -12.70
CA LEU A 275 -10.16 16.40 -14.14
C LEU A 275 -11.10 15.32 -14.69
N GLY A 276 -11.29 14.23 -13.98
CA GLY A 276 -12.14 13.09 -14.34
C GLY A 276 -13.25 12.83 -13.34
N GLY A 277 -13.97 11.72 -13.55
CA GLY A 277 -15.15 11.35 -12.76
C GLY A 277 -14.85 10.49 -11.53
N VAL A 278 -13.61 10.07 -11.31
CA VAL A 278 -13.26 9.23 -10.16
C VAL A 278 -13.07 10.12 -8.93
N TYR A 279 -13.92 9.93 -7.92
CA TYR A 279 -13.88 10.75 -6.71
C TYR A 279 -12.85 10.22 -5.70
N GLN A 280 -12.00 11.11 -5.25
CA GLN A 280 -11.12 10.96 -4.09
C GLN A 280 -10.97 12.34 -3.46
N ALA A 281 -11.13 12.42 -2.16
CA ALA A 281 -10.92 13.64 -1.37
C ALA A 281 -10.29 13.28 -0.03
N GLY A 282 -9.65 14.27 0.58
CA GLY A 282 -9.00 14.15 1.88
C GLY A 282 -7.58 14.70 1.83
N ASN A 283 -7.04 14.94 3.02
CA ASN A 283 -5.83 15.66 3.45
C ASN A 283 -5.97 17.16 3.41
#